data_068bfb9cfd73a271e9039cb93fc299e0
#
_entry.id   068bfb9cfd73a271e9039cb93fc299e0
#
_cell.length_a   1.000
_cell.length_b   1.000
_cell.length_c   1.000
_cell.angle_alpha   90.00
_cell.angle_beta   90.00
_cell.angle_gamma   90.00
#
_symmetry.space_group_name_H-M   'P 1'
#
loop_
_entity.id
_entity.type
_entity.pdbx_description
1 polymer ?
#
loop_
_entity_poly.entity_id
_entity_poly.type
_entity_poly.pdbx_seq_one_letter_code
_entity_poly.pdbx_strand_id
1 'polypeptide(L)'
;SEGKHIIVERYSQDGRLTEALNYNLDSLNVIDHMVVNGLGENEKATLYKNNLLPFNSEEEVTFASKFSGFVDSTLMLLEKNRVIMDTLSLEVFSNKTEAFRIKENASYTLLNPFTEKEQRQDLTLYYIFAKGFGLVEWYDEANKSHYKLEEILSQDKWIKMLTR
;
A
#
# COMPACT_ATOMS: atom_id res chain seq x y z
N SER A 1 -12.00 -16.69 -16.90
CA SER A 1 -10.61 -17.01 -16.53
C SER A 1 -10.31 -16.24 -15.25
N GLU A 2 -10.02 -16.94 -14.18
CA GLU A 2 -9.51 -16.31 -12.96
C GLU A 2 -8.13 -15.75 -13.31
N GLY A 3 -8.00 -14.42 -13.38
CA GLY A 3 -6.76 -13.72 -13.63
C GLY A 3 -5.72 -14.03 -12.53
N LYS A 4 -4.46 -13.74 -12.78
CA LYS A 4 -3.42 -13.88 -11.77
C LYS A 4 -3.60 -12.80 -10.71
N HIS A 5 -3.62 -13.21 -9.45
CA HIS A 5 -3.82 -12.33 -8.30
C HIS A 5 -2.58 -12.33 -7.39
N ILE A 6 -2.32 -11.21 -6.75
CA ILE A 6 -1.36 -11.09 -5.66
C ILE A 6 -1.99 -10.31 -4.51
N ILE A 7 -1.84 -10.83 -3.30
CA ILE A 7 -2.26 -10.13 -2.09
C ILE A 7 -1.03 -9.55 -1.42
N VAL A 8 -1.04 -8.24 -1.19
CA VAL A 8 -0.01 -7.52 -0.45
C VAL A 8 -0.58 -7.16 0.91
N GLU A 9 -0.02 -7.74 1.94
CA GLU A 9 -0.44 -7.54 3.33
C GLU A 9 0.57 -6.64 4.06
N ARG A 10 0.06 -5.76 4.90
CA ARG A 10 0.85 -4.92 5.78
C ARG A 10 0.58 -5.31 7.22
N TYR A 11 1.64 -5.48 7.96
CA TYR A 11 1.60 -5.82 9.37
C TYR A 11 2.26 -4.71 10.21
N SER A 12 1.74 -4.47 11.40
CA SER A 12 2.38 -3.65 12.43
C SER A 12 3.59 -4.37 13.03
N GLN A 13 4.42 -3.67 13.79
CA GLN A 13 5.60 -4.24 14.43
C GLN A 13 5.29 -5.38 15.41
N ASP A 14 4.09 -5.40 16.00
CA ASP A 14 3.60 -6.47 16.88
C ASP A 14 2.95 -7.64 16.11
N GLY A 15 3.06 -7.67 14.78
CA GLY A 15 2.63 -8.77 13.92
C GLY A 15 1.12 -8.78 13.62
N ARG A 16 0.38 -7.70 13.89
CA ARG A 16 -1.05 -7.61 13.56
C ARG A 16 -1.23 -7.13 12.13
N LEU A 17 -2.12 -7.77 11.40
CA LEU A 17 -2.56 -7.29 10.09
C LEU A 17 -3.19 -5.90 10.23
N THR A 18 -2.81 -4.96 9.39
CA THR A 18 -3.37 -3.60 9.35
C THR A 18 -4.09 -3.31 8.05
N GLU A 19 -3.60 -3.85 6.94
CA GLU A 19 -4.14 -3.61 5.60
C GLU A 19 -3.80 -4.79 4.68
N ALA A 20 -4.69 -5.12 3.76
CA ALA A 20 -4.40 -6.03 2.66
C ALA A 20 -4.99 -5.49 1.34
N LEU A 21 -4.19 -5.52 0.28
CA LEU A 21 -4.59 -5.13 -1.07
C LEU A 21 -4.48 -6.34 -1.99
N ASN A 22 -5.58 -6.68 -2.65
CA ASN A 22 -5.61 -7.73 -3.67
C ASN A 22 -5.52 -7.10 -5.05
N TYR A 23 -4.48 -7.44 -5.80
CA TYR A 23 -4.23 -6.94 -7.15
C TYR A 23 -4.53 -8.00 -8.19
N ASN A 24 -5.16 -7.60 -9.28
CA ASN A 24 -5.15 -8.35 -10.51
C ASN A 24 -3.86 -8.00 -11.27
N LEU A 25 -3.00 -8.98 -11.53
CA LEU A 25 -1.70 -8.76 -12.19
C LEU A 25 -1.81 -8.52 -13.70
N ASP A 26 -2.92 -8.91 -14.33
CA ASP A 26 -3.10 -8.69 -15.76
C ASP A 26 -3.48 -7.25 -16.07
N SER A 27 -4.30 -6.62 -15.21
CA SER A 27 -4.73 -5.21 -15.33
C SER A 27 -3.98 -4.25 -14.42
N LEU A 28 -3.19 -4.74 -13.46
CA LEU A 28 -2.51 -4.00 -12.40
C LEU A 28 -3.45 -3.19 -11.48
N ASN A 29 -4.73 -3.55 -11.48
CA ASN A 29 -5.74 -2.89 -10.68
C ASN A 29 -5.91 -3.57 -9.32
N VAL A 30 -6.22 -2.78 -8.30
CA VAL A 30 -6.68 -3.27 -7.00
C VAL A 30 -8.14 -3.72 -7.15
N ILE A 31 -8.43 -4.96 -6.79
CA ILE A 31 -9.79 -5.54 -6.83
C ILE A 31 -10.44 -5.58 -5.46
N ASP A 32 -9.64 -5.70 -4.40
CA ASP A 32 -10.10 -5.63 -3.03
C ASP A 32 -9.12 -4.85 -2.15
N HIS A 33 -9.66 -4.07 -1.22
CA HIS A 33 -8.92 -3.41 -0.16
C HIS A 33 -9.55 -3.79 1.18
N MET A 34 -8.82 -4.53 2.01
CA MET A 34 -9.20 -4.89 3.36
C MET A 34 -8.42 -4.03 4.34
N VAL A 35 -9.10 -3.51 5.34
CA VAL A 35 -8.50 -2.73 6.42
C VAL A 35 -8.94 -3.31 7.76
N VAL A 36 -8.14 -3.09 8.79
CA VAL A 36 -8.55 -3.39 10.17
C VAL A 36 -9.07 -2.10 10.79
N ASN A 37 -10.34 -2.09 11.19
CA ASN A 37 -10.99 -0.91 11.76
C ASN A 37 -10.55 -0.65 13.21
N GLY A 38 -11.04 0.44 13.82
CA GLY A 38 -10.71 0.81 15.19
C GLY A 38 -11.13 -0.20 16.27
N LEU A 39 -12.03 -1.14 15.94
CA LEU A 39 -12.44 -2.26 16.80
C LEU A 39 -11.57 -3.51 16.63
N GLY A 40 -10.61 -3.49 15.71
CA GLY A 40 -9.76 -4.63 15.39
C GLY A 40 -10.43 -5.66 14.46
N GLU A 41 -11.51 -5.29 13.77
CA GLU A 41 -12.22 -6.15 12.85
C GLU A 41 -11.79 -5.90 11.41
N ASN A 42 -11.78 -6.96 10.59
CA ASN A 42 -11.52 -6.85 9.17
C ASN A 42 -12.73 -6.25 8.45
N GLU A 43 -12.50 -5.18 7.71
CA GLU A 43 -13.50 -4.48 6.92
C GLU A 43 -13.06 -4.38 5.46
N LYS A 44 -13.99 -4.65 4.55
CA LYS A 44 -13.78 -4.42 3.12
C LYS A 44 -14.09 -2.97 2.78
N ALA A 45 -13.08 -2.23 2.35
CA ALA A 45 -13.23 -0.85 1.93
C ALA A 45 -14.01 -0.74 0.60
N THR A 46 -14.76 0.34 0.44
CA THR A 46 -15.39 0.69 -0.83
C THR A 46 -14.34 1.34 -1.74
N LEU A 47 -14.10 0.76 -2.92
CA LEU A 47 -13.18 1.31 -3.93
C LEU A 47 -13.92 2.29 -4.83
N TYR A 48 -13.36 3.49 -5.04
CA TYR A 48 -13.81 4.49 -6.01
C TYR A 48 -12.89 4.58 -7.22
N LYS A 49 -11.58 4.43 -6.99
CA LYS A 49 -10.53 4.33 -8.01
C LYS A 49 -9.61 3.19 -7.61
N ASN A 50 -9.14 2.43 -8.55
CA ASN A 50 -8.49 1.16 -8.25
C ASN A 50 -7.12 0.98 -8.92
N ASN A 51 -6.56 2.01 -9.54
CA ASN A 51 -5.24 1.92 -10.16
C ASN A 51 -4.17 2.45 -9.20
N LEU A 52 -3.26 1.58 -8.76
CA LEU A 52 -2.22 1.89 -7.79
C LEU A 52 -0.81 1.57 -8.30
N LEU A 53 -0.68 0.80 -9.39
CA LEU A 53 0.60 0.40 -9.96
C LEU A 53 0.80 1.08 -11.33
N PRO A 54 1.70 2.06 -11.47
CA PRO A 54 1.86 2.86 -12.69
C PRO A 54 2.69 2.19 -13.79
N PHE A 55 2.94 0.85 -13.71
CA PHE A 55 3.86 0.16 -14.61
C PHE A 55 3.41 0.11 -16.08
N ASN A 56 2.12 0.29 -16.35
CA ASN A 56 1.55 0.32 -17.70
C ASN A 56 1.12 1.72 -18.14
N SER A 57 1.53 2.76 -17.42
CA SER A 57 1.14 4.14 -17.71
C SER A 57 2.33 5.08 -17.60
N GLU A 58 2.45 5.99 -18.56
CA GLU A 58 3.36 7.14 -18.47
C GLU A 58 2.76 8.28 -17.63
N GLU A 59 1.47 8.17 -17.29
CA GLU A 59 0.72 9.16 -16.54
C GLU A 59 0.58 8.75 -15.07
N GLU A 60 0.18 9.71 -14.25
CA GLU A 60 -0.19 9.49 -12.86
C GLU A 60 -1.39 8.54 -12.76
N VAL A 61 -1.29 7.53 -11.90
CA VAL A 61 -2.39 6.64 -11.56
C VAL A 61 -2.99 6.98 -10.21
N THR A 62 -4.29 6.75 -10.07
CA THR A 62 -5.03 7.10 -8.86
C THR A 62 -5.72 5.90 -8.25
N PHE A 63 -5.60 5.79 -6.93
CA PHE A 63 -6.34 4.88 -6.08
C PHE A 63 -7.17 5.68 -5.09
N ALA A 64 -8.42 5.30 -4.85
CA ALA A 64 -9.25 5.91 -3.82
C ALA A 64 -10.18 4.87 -3.18
N SER A 65 -10.21 4.85 -1.86
CA SER A 65 -11.05 3.95 -1.07
C SER A 65 -11.65 4.64 0.15
N LYS A 66 -12.79 4.13 0.62
CA LYS A 66 -13.47 4.59 1.82
C LYS A 66 -13.76 3.40 2.74
N PHE A 67 -13.54 3.59 4.03
CA PHE A 67 -13.78 2.62 5.09
C PHE A 67 -14.09 3.32 6.41
N SER A 68 -14.46 2.56 7.43
CA SER A 68 -14.72 3.09 8.78
C SER A 68 -13.44 3.70 9.37
N GLY A 69 -13.58 4.88 9.98
CA GLY A 69 -12.47 5.51 10.69
C GLY A 69 -12.12 4.78 11.98
N PHE A 70 -10.98 5.15 12.57
CA PHE A 70 -10.52 4.58 13.84
C PHE A 70 -11.26 5.11 15.06
N VAL A 71 -12.10 6.13 14.89
CA VAL A 71 -12.97 6.69 15.91
C VAL A 71 -14.41 6.37 15.56
N ASP A 72 -15.22 6.00 16.54
CA ASP A 72 -16.63 5.65 16.36
C ASP A 72 -17.38 6.67 15.49
N SER A 73 -18.19 6.14 14.57
CA SER A 73 -19.03 6.93 13.68
C SER A 73 -18.27 7.86 12.72
N THR A 74 -16.98 7.64 12.51
CA THR A 74 -16.21 8.36 11.49
C THR A 74 -15.97 7.52 10.25
N LEU A 75 -15.67 8.19 9.14
CA LEU A 75 -15.30 7.59 7.88
C LEU A 75 -13.90 8.04 7.49
N MET A 76 -13.12 7.13 6.95
CA MET A 76 -11.81 7.42 6.38
C MET A 76 -11.91 7.37 4.85
N LEU A 77 -11.52 8.45 4.19
CA LEU A 77 -11.26 8.48 2.75
C LEU A 77 -9.74 8.47 2.54
N LEU A 78 -9.26 7.49 1.82
CA LEU A 78 -7.87 7.36 1.40
C LEU A 78 -7.76 7.60 -0.10
N GLU A 79 -6.94 8.55 -0.49
CA GLU A 79 -6.59 8.82 -1.88
C GLU A 79 -5.08 8.72 -2.06
N LYS A 80 -4.63 8.07 -3.13
CA LYS A 80 -3.21 7.91 -3.48
C LYS A 80 -3.02 8.19 -4.95
N ASN A 81 -2.09 9.06 -5.26
CA ASN A 81 -1.65 9.35 -6.63
C ASN A 81 -0.20 8.93 -6.79
N ARG A 82 0.09 8.08 -7.77
CA ARG A 82 1.42 7.54 -8.04
C ARG A 82 1.90 7.85 -9.44
N VAL A 83 3.18 8.21 -9.54
CA VAL A 83 3.87 8.43 -10.81
C VAL A 83 5.27 7.81 -10.76
N ILE A 84 5.71 7.23 -11.88
CA ILE A 84 7.11 6.81 -12.03
C ILE A 84 7.97 8.06 -12.22
N MET A 85 8.97 8.22 -11.36
CA MET A 85 9.91 9.34 -11.43
C MET A 85 11.07 9.04 -12.38
N ASP A 86 11.66 7.87 -12.23
CA ASP A 86 12.77 7.39 -13.03
C ASP A 86 12.93 5.86 -12.94
N THR A 87 13.79 5.34 -13.81
CA THR A 87 14.27 3.97 -13.80
C THR A 87 15.73 3.95 -13.38
N LEU A 88 16.09 3.05 -12.48
CA LEU A 88 17.45 2.91 -11.95
C LEU A 88 17.90 1.45 -11.96
N SER A 89 19.20 1.25 -11.84
CA SER A 89 19.78 -0.08 -11.63
C SER A 89 20.29 -0.16 -10.20
N LEU A 90 19.90 -1.19 -9.48
CA LEU A 90 20.33 -1.43 -8.10
C LEU A 90 20.69 -2.90 -7.87
N GLU A 91 21.35 -3.16 -6.75
CA GLU A 91 21.70 -4.52 -6.33
C GLU A 91 20.77 -4.94 -5.17
N VAL A 92 20.08 -6.07 -5.37
CA VAL A 92 19.23 -6.70 -4.35
C VAL A 92 19.76 -8.11 -4.11
N PHE A 93 20.24 -8.40 -2.90
CA PHE A 93 20.85 -9.70 -2.52
C PHE A 93 21.91 -10.17 -3.53
N SER A 94 22.84 -9.27 -3.89
CA SER A 94 23.90 -9.52 -4.90
C SER A 94 23.41 -9.73 -6.35
N ASN A 95 22.14 -9.46 -6.63
CA ASN A 95 21.61 -9.49 -7.99
C ASN A 95 21.39 -8.07 -8.51
N LYS A 96 22.09 -7.72 -9.58
CA LYS A 96 21.88 -6.45 -10.28
C LYS A 96 20.55 -6.52 -11.05
N THR A 97 19.65 -5.58 -10.76
CA THR A 97 18.32 -5.55 -11.38
C THR A 97 17.89 -4.13 -11.74
N GLU A 98 16.97 -4.05 -12.69
CA GLU A 98 16.26 -2.82 -13.01
C GLU A 98 15.18 -2.54 -11.95
N ALA A 99 14.99 -1.27 -11.62
CA ALA A 99 13.98 -0.85 -10.65
C ALA A 99 13.33 0.48 -11.07
N PHE A 100 12.12 0.70 -10.57
CA PHE A 100 11.35 1.92 -10.76
C PHE A 100 11.29 2.68 -9.45
N ARG A 101 11.61 3.99 -9.50
CA ARG A 101 11.32 4.91 -8.40
C ARG A 101 9.96 5.54 -8.62
N ILE A 102 9.07 5.37 -7.66
CA ILE A 102 7.69 5.86 -7.70
C ILE A 102 7.52 6.89 -6.59
N LYS A 103 6.94 8.05 -6.94
CA LYS A 103 6.44 9.03 -5.97
C LYS A 103 4.95 8.78 -5.75
N GLU A 104 4.54 8.75 -4.49
CA GLU A 104 3.14 8.72 -4.06
C GLU A 104 2.80 9.99 -3.29
N ASN A 105 1.75 10.67 -3.69
CA ASN A 105 1.06 11.65 -2.87
C ASN A 105 -0.19 10.98 -2.30
N ALA A 106 -0.22 10.79 -0.98
CA ALA A 106 -1.33 10.18 -0.28
C ALA A 106 -2.08 11.21 0.56
N SER A 107 -3.39 11.11 0.58
CA SER A 107 -4.29 11.96 1.37
C SER A 107 -5.21 11.08 2.20
N TYR A 108 -5.20 11.29 3.49
CA TYR A 108 -6.07 10.64 4.46
C TYR A 108 -7.05 11.67 4.99
N THR A 109 -8.33 11.52 4.72
CA THR A 109 -9.38 12.40 5.20
C THR A 109 -10.29 11.65 6.16
N LEU A 110 -10.29 12.06 7.42
CA LEU A 110 -11.22 11.58 8.44
C LEU A 110 -12.43 12.50 8.46
N LEU A 111 -13.60 11.95 8.18
CA LEU A 111 -14.87 12.68 8.15
C LEU A 111 -15.76 12.20 9.29
N ASN A 112 -16.29 13.13 10.08
CA ASN A 112 -17.38 12.86 10.99
C ASN A 112 -18.72 13.25 10.33
N PRO A 113 -19.55 12.30 9.91
CA PRO A 113 -20.75 12.58 9.13
C PRO A 113 -21.85 13.29 9.93
N PHE A 114 -21.78 13.30 11.28
CA PHE A 114 -22.76 13.96 12.14
C PHE A 114 -22.45 15.44 12.37
N THR A 115 -21.15 15.79 12.39
CA THR A 115 -20.70 17.16 12.68
C THR A 115 -20.18 17.85 11.43
N GLU A 116 -20.09 17.15 10.30
CA GLU A 116 -19.49 17.59 9.05
C GLU A 116 -18.03 18.08 9.22
N LYS A 117 -17.40 17.72 10.33
CA LYS A 117 -15.99 18.04 10.57
C LYS A 117 -15.08 17.09 9.83
N GLU A 118 -14.08 17.67 9.22
CA GLU A 118 -13.09 16.99 8.41
C GLU A 118 -11.69 17.27 8.97
N GLN A 119 -10.88 16.22 9.02
CA GLN A 119 -9.44 16.31 9.31
C GLN A 119 -8.69 15.63 8.16
N ARG A 120 -7.76 16.34 7.56
CA ARG A 120 -6.97 15.86 6.44
C ARG A 120 -5.49 15.82 6.77
N GLN A 121 -4.83 14.75 6.37
CA GLN A 121 -3.39 14.59 6.42
C GLN A 121 -2.89 14.20 5.04
N ASP A 122 -1.94 14.97 4.51
CA ASP A 122 -1.28 14.70 3.25
C ASP A 122 0.15 14.20 3.52
N LEU A 123 0.56 13.16 2.79
CA LEU A 123 1.88 12.54 2.88
C LEU A 123 2.51 12.43 1.50
N THR A 124 3.83 12.57 1.43
CA THR A 124 4.60 12.24 0.25
C THR A 124 5.52 11.07 0.57
N LEU A 125 5.36 10.00 -0.19
CA LEU A 125 6.10 8.76 -0.03
C LEU A 125 6.84 8.42 -1.33
N TYR A 126 7.98 7.76 -1.19
CA TYR A 126 8.75 7.26 -2.32
C TYR A 126 8.93 5.76 -2.18
N TYR A 127 8.78 5.04 -3.28
CA TYR A 127 8.90 3.59 -3.34
C TYR A 127 9.92 3.21 -4.40
N ILE A 128 10.66 2.13 -4.16
CA ILE A 128 11.50 1.49 -5.16
C ILE A 128 10.98 0.07 -5.38
N PHE A 129 10.54 -0.21 -6.58
CA PHE A 129 10.12 -1.53 -7.02
C PHE A 129 11.19 -2.11 -7.93
N ALA A 130 11.80 -3.22 -7.52
CA ALA A 130 12.82 -3.93 -8.27
C ALA A 130 12.22 -5.11 -9.04
N LYS A 131 12.63 -5.26 -10.29
CA LYS A 131 12.17 -6.35 -11.16
C LYS A 131 12.57 -7.72 -10.56
N GLY A 132 11.59 -8.59 -10.39
CA GLY A 132 11.76 -9.91 -9.81
C GLY A 132 11.68 -9.95 -8.27
N PHE A 133 11.69 -8.80 -7.58
CA PHE A 133 11.65 -8.71 -6.11
C PHE A 133 10.41 -7.96 -5.59
N GLY A 134 9.78 -7.10 -6.40
CA GLY A 134 8.68 -6.25 -5.97
C GLY A 134 9.17 -5.01 -5.20
N LEU A 135 8.46 -4.62 -4.15
CA LEU A 135 8.83 -3.48 -3.31
C LEU A 135 10.09 -3.81 -2.48
N VAL A 136 11.15 -3.05 -2.69
CA VAL A 136 12.44 -3.25 -1.99
C VAL A 136 12.80 -2.11 -1.05
N GLU A 137 12.20 -0.94 -1.24
CA GLU A 137 12.48 0.23 -0.42
C GLU A 137 11.28 1.19 -0.42
N TRP A 138 11.00 1.82 0.72
CA TRP A 138 10.13 2.97 0.75
C TRP A 138 10.60 3.99 1.79
N TYR A 139 10.31 5.25 1.53
CA TYR A 139 10.72 6.39 2.32
C TYR A 139 9.56 7.34 2.54
N ASP A 140 9.35 7.74 3.80
CA ASP A 140 8.41 8.77 4.22
C ASP A 140 9.19 10.05 4.52
N GLU A 141 9.02 11.06 3.69
CA GLU A 141 9.77 12.31 3.78
C GLU A 141 9.43 13.11 5.04
N ALA A 142 8.17 13.14 5.45
CA ALA A 142 7.69 13.92 6.58
C ALA A 142 8.19 13.34 7.92
N ASN A 143 8.10 12.01 8.07
CA ASN A 143 8.50 11.31 9.28
C ASN A 143 9.97 10.86 9.26
N LYS A 144 10.68 11.07 8.15
CA LYS A 144 12.05 10.58 7.92
C LYS A 144 12.20 9.07 8.16
N SER A 145 11.11 8.34 7.97
CA SER A 145 11.09 6.89 8.09
C SER A 145 11.58 6.25 6.79
N HIS A 146 12.46 5.27 6.90
CA HIS A 146 13.07 4.61 5.77
C HIS A 146 13.07 3.10 5.99
N TYR A 147 12.51 2.36 5.04
CA TYR A 147 12.39 0.91 5.10
C TYR A 147 13.06 0.29 3.88
N LYS A 148 13.81 -0.79 4.12
CA LYS A 148 14.47 -1.58 3.09
C LYS A 148 14.13 -3.05 3.25
N LEU A 149 14.06 -3.75 2.13
CA LEU A 149 13.93 -5.20 2.12
C LEU A 149 15.19 -5.83 2.71
N GLU A 150 15.06 -6.51 3.85
CA GLU A 150 16.17 -7.19 4.54
C GLU A 150 16.21 -8.67 4.23
N GLU A 151 15.04 -9.32 4.14
CA GLU A 151 14.95 -10.76 3.98
C GLU A 151 13.69 -11.15 3.18
N ILE A 152 13.78 -12.23 2.42
CA ILE A 152 12.64 -12.90 1.80
C ILE A 152 12.43 -14.23 2.53
N LEU A 153 11.30 -14.34 3.20
CA LEU A 153 10.94 -15.53 3.97
C LEU A 153 10.04 -16.47 3.17
N SER A 154 10.19 -17.77 3.39
CA SER A 154 9.15 -18.71 2.97
C SER A 154 7.88 -18.51 3.82
N GLN A 155 6.71 -18.89 3.29
CA GLN A 155 5.44 -18.80 4.02
C GLN A 155 5.49 -19.51 5.38
N ASP A 156 6.11 -20.69 5.46
CA ASP A 156 6.25 -21.43 6.73
C ASP A 156 7.08 -20.68 7.79
N LYS A 157 8.14 -19.99 7.36
CA LYS A 157 8.94 -19.16 8.27
C LYS A 157 8.15 -17.94 8.74
N TRP A 158 7.43 -17.30 7.83
CA TRP A 158 6.58 -16.14 8.13
C TRP A 158 5.49 -16.50 9.16
N ILE A 159 4.74 -17.58 8.94
CA ILE A 159 3.71 -18.05 9.88
C ILE A 159 4.31 -18.30 11.26
N LYS A 160 5.49 -18.94 11.36
CA LYS A 160 6.18 -19.17 12.64
C LYS A 160 6.60 -17.88 13.35
N MET A 161 6.85 -16.80 12.62
CA MET A 161 7.14 -15.49 13.23
C MET A 161 5.89 -14.84 13.83
N LEU A 162 4.75 -14.93 13.13
CA LEU A 162 3.48 -14.36 13.60
C LEU A 162 2.86 -15.09 14.80
N THR A 163 3.23 -16.34 15.03
CA THR A 163 2.68 -17.20 16.11
C THR A 163 3.53 -17.22 17.38
N ARG A 164 4.56 -16.38 17.48
CA ARG A 164 5.39 -16.19 18.67
C ARG A 164 4.89 -15.00 19.48
#